data_f7621e92418da07889319f4dc2b2548a
#
_entry.id   f7621e92418da07889319f4dc2b2548a
#
_cell.length_a   1.000
_cell.length_b   1.000
_cell.length_c   1.000
_cell.angle_alpha   90.00
_cell.angle_beta   90.00
_cell.angle_gamma   90.00
#
_symmetry.space_group_name_H-M   'P 1'
#
loop_
_entity.id
_entity.type
_entity.pdbx_description
1 polymer ?
#
loop_
_entity_poly.entity_id
_entity_poly.type
_entity_poly.pdbx_seq_one_letter_code
_entity_poly.pdbx_strand_id
1 'polypeptide(L)'
;MARKPPRFGEQMCCPYAQTMSLKALPAESRPREKLLARGPGALSNAELLALLLRSGLRGKNVLQLAEEVVQRFGGLSGLLHAQAEDLKAIKGLGPAKRAEIVAVLELARRALAEQLQAQPLFTSPGAVRDYLQLQLGAHAHEVFAVLFLDSQHRLIKLEEMFRGTLSQTSVYPREVVQRALGLNACSVVLAHNHPSGDTQPSRADEVLTQTLKAALALVDVRVLDHFIVTRDQARSMAEMGLV
;
A
#
# COMPACT_ATOMS: atom_id res chain seq x y z
N MET A 1 55.92 -21.19 30.33
CA MET A 1 54.54 -20.79 30.69
C MET A 1 54.02 -19.81 29.63
N ALA A 2 53.28 -20.32 28.68
CA ALA A 2 52.74 -19.52 27.57
C ALA A 2 51.30 -19.03 27.92
N ARG A 3 51.09 -17.73 27.88
CA ARG A 3 49.77 -17.11 28.09
C ARG A 3 48.87 -17.33 26.85
N LYS A 4 47.70 -17.90 27.08
CA LYS A 4 46.65 -18.10 26.08
C LYS A 4 46.11 -16.74 25.59
N PRO A 5 45.87 -16.53 24.27
CA PRO A 5 45.24 -15.31 23.77
C PRO A 5 43.75 -15.29 24.13
N PRO A 6 43.12 -14.10 24.26
CA PRO A 6 41.71 -13.98 24.60
C PRO A 6 40.83 -14.43 23.43
N ARG A 7 39.73 -15.13 23.76
CA ARG A 7 38.69 -15.56 22.80
C ARG A 7 37.96 -14.34 22.26
N PHE A 8 38.02 -14.15 20.95
CA PHE A 8 37.08 -13.28 20.24
C PHE A 8 35.70 -13.91 20.29
N GLY A 9 34.68 -13.21 20.81
CA GLY A 9 33.32 -13.66 20.77
C GLY A 9 32.41 -13.26 21.94
N GLU A 10 32.78 -12.31 22.78
CA GLU A 10 31.83 -11.67 23.67
C GLU A 10 31.24 -10.45 22.92
N GLN A 11 30.01 -10.67 22.36
CA GLN A 11 29.15 -9.56 21.98
C GLN A 11 28.99 -8.66 23.20
N MET A 12 29.61 -7.49 23.14
CA MET A 12 29.31 -6.40 24.07
C MET A 12 27.85 -6.05 23.92
N CYS A 13 27.03 -6.66 24.78
CA CYS A 13 25.66 -6.27 25.03
C CYS A 13 25.74 -4.83 25.54
N CYS A 14 25.36 -3.90 24.69
CA CYS A 14 25.39 -2.46 24.98
C CYS A 14 24.42 -2.20 26.16
N PRO A 15 24.86 -1.82 27.36
CA PRO A 15 23.99 -1.66 28.53
C PRO A 15 23.10 -0.42 28.47
N TYR A 16 23.04 0.27 27.32
CA TYR A 16 22.25 1.51 27.10
C TYR A 16 20.89 1.31 26.46
N ALA A 17 20.36 0.08 26.40
CA ALA A 17 18.99 -0.20 25.91
C ALA A 17 17.87 0.14 26.93
N GLN A 18 18.17 0.86 27.99
CA GLN A 18 17.16 1.29 28.97
C GLN A 18 16.49 2.59 28.50
N THR A 19 15.27 2.48 28.05
CA THR A 19 14.14 3.43 28.03
C THR A 19 14.47 4.91 28.26
N MET A 20 15.33 5.53 27.44
CA MET A 20 15.47 6.98 27.47
C MET A 20 14.16 7.63 27.04
N SER A 21 13.61 8.48 27.87
CA SER A 21 12.51 9.35 27.51
C SER A 21 12.93 10.23 26.32
N LEU A 22 12.02 10.46 25.35
CA LEU A 22 12.30 11.41 24.25
C LEU A 22 12.71 12.79 24.74
N LYS A 23 12.32 13.18 25.96
CA LYS A 23 12.73 14.43 26.60
C LYS A 23 14.21 14.48 26.94
N ALA A 24 14.89 13.34 27.04
CA ALA A 24 16.33 13.27 27.29
C ALA A 24 17.17 13.43 26.01
N LEU A 25 16.57 13.37 24.82
CA LEU A 25 17.23 13.67 23.56
C LEU A 25 17.47 15.18 23.44
N PRO A 26 18.57 15.60 22.77
CA PRO A 26 18.74 16.98 22.34
C PRO A 26 17.49 17.47 21.57
N ALA A 27 17.12 18.74 21.73
CA ALA A 27 15.89 19.27 21.12
C ALA A 27 15.83 19.00 19.61
N GLU A 28 16.95 19.23 18.90
CA GLU A 28 17.09 19.01 17.45
C GLU A 28 16.97 17.54 16.99
N SER A 29 17.08 16.59 17.92
CA SER A 29 16.94 15.15 17.67
C SER A 29 15.55 14.61 18.05
N ARG A 30 14.68 15.44 18.64
CA ARG A 30 13.30 15.05 18.95
C ARG A 30 12.46 15.08 17.70
N PRO A 31 11.66 14.05 17.40
CA PRO A 31 10.91 13.96 16.13
C PRO A 31 10.05 15.19 15.82
N ARG A 32 9.38 15.78 16.82
CA ARG A 32 8.54 16.96 16.62
C ARG A 32 9.35 18.19 16.22
N GLU A 33 10.39 18.48 16.97
CA GLU A 33 11.28 19.62 16.74
C GLU A 33 12.03 19.45 15.42
N LYS A 34 12.48 18.23 15.13
CA LYS A 34 13.13 17.86 13.87
C LYS A 34 12.19 18.04 12.68
N LEU A 35 10.92 17.61 12.80
CA LEU A 35 9.88 17.83 11.78
C LEU A 35 9.70 19.31 11.46
N LEU A 36 9.51 20.13 12.51
CA LEU A 36 9.23 21.55 12.35
C LEU A 36 10.45 22.34 11.82
N ALA A 37 11.66 21.94 12.18
CA ALA A 37 12.89 22.63 11.76
C ALA A 37 13.38 22.20 10.38
N ARG A 38 13.22 20.92 10.00
CA ARG A 38 13.86 20.32 8.81
C ARG A 38 12.87 19.71 7.81
N GLY A 39 11.58 19.73 8.12
CA GLY A 39 10.52 19.12 7.30
C GLY A 39 10.44 17.60 7.44
N PRO A 40 9.38 16.99 6.85
CA PRO A 40 9.09 15.56 7.02
C PRO A 40 10.14 14.63 6.39
N GLY A 41 10.80 15.04 5.32
CA GLY A 41 11.83 14.25 4.64
C GLY A 41 13.10 13.98 5.49
N ALA A 42 13.28 14.72 6.59
CA ALA A 42 14.39 14.50 7.51
C ALA A 42 14.12 13.39 8.54
N LEU A 43 12.87 12.90 8.65
CA LEU A 43 12.47 11.91 9.64
C LEU A 43 12.51 10.50 9.04
N SER A 44 12.87 9.53 9.88
CA SER A 44 12.68 8.12 9.56
C SER A 44 11.19 7.73 9.63
N ASN A 45 10.83 6.59 9.04
CA ASN A 45 9.49 6.05 9.10
C ASN A 45 9.02 5.83 10.55
N ALA A 46 9.92 5.36 11.43
CA ALA A 46 9.62 5.18 12.84
C ALA A 46 9.41 6.52 13.57
N GLU A 47 10.18 7.55 13.23
CA GLU A 47 10.00 8.89 13.81
C GLU A 47 8.66 9.51 13.40
N LEU A 48 8.25 9.37 12.13
CA LEU A 48 6.93 9.82 11.66
C LEU A 48 5.80 9.08 12.37
N LEU A 49 5.90 7.75 12.48
CA LEU A 49 4.89 6.96 13.19
C LEU A 49 4.85 7.28 14.68
N ALA A 50 6.02 7.55 15.31
CA ALA A 50 6.08 7.93 16.72
C ALA A 50 5.36 9.24 17.02
N LEU A 51 5.33 10.19 16.06
CA LEU A 51 4.55 11.43 16.19
C LEU A 51 3.04 11.15 16.26
N LEU A 52 2.54 10.21 15.48
CA LEU A 52 1.14 9.78 15.51
C LEU A 52 0.83 9.04 16.81
N LEU A 53 1.69 8.11 17.25
CA LEU A 53 1.49 7.31 18.46
C LEU A 53 1.61 8.12 19.75
N ARG A 54 2.32 9.26 19.75
CA ARG A 54 2.53 10.23 20.85
C ARG A 54 3.19 9.65 22.11
N SER A 55 2.86 8.44 22.51
CA SER A 55 3.34 7.81 23.74
C SER A 55 3.70 6.35 23.51
N GLY A 56 4.74 5.87 24.16
CA GLY A 56 5.08 4.45 24.25
C GLY A 56 4.22 3.69 25.27
N LEU A 57 4.80 2.67 25.85
CA LEU A 57 4.24 1.90 26.95
C LEU A 57 5.29 1.75 28.06
N ARG A 58 4.87 1.20 29.20
CA ARG A 58 5.81 0.95 30.33
C ARG A 58 6.94 0.02 29.87
N GLY A 59 8.18 0.51 29.97
CA GLY A 59 9.37 -0.21 29.57
C GLY A 59 9.74 -0.11 28.07
N LYS A 60 8.98 0.65 27.26
CA LYS A 60 9.27 0.88 25.84
C LYS A 60 8.88 2.30 25.44
N ASN A 61 9.83 3.08 24.95
CA ASN A 61 9.53 4.45 24.48
C ASN A 61 8.76 4.42 23.15
N VAL A 62 8.25 5.57 22.72
CA VAL A 62 7.39 5.64 21.53
C VAL A 62 8.14 5.36 20.22
N LEU A 63 9.44 5.68 20.12
CA LEU A 63 10.26 5.34 18.95
C LEU A 63 10.43 3.83 18.82
N GLN A 64 10.77 3.15 19.93
CA GLN A 64 10.90 1.70 19.96
C GLN A 64 9.55 1.00 19.62
N LEU A 65 8.42 1.56 20.08
CA LEU A 65 7.11 1.04 19.71
C LEU A 65 6.84 1.24 18.21
N ALA A 66 7.18 2.41 17.66
CA ALA A 66 7.02 2.72 16.26
C ALA A 66 7.91 1.82 15.36
N GLU A 67 9.17 1.60 15.76
CA GLU A 67 10.08 0.67 15.08
C GLU A 67 9.52 -0.75 15.05
N GLU A 68 9.01 -1.24 16.19
CA GLU A 68 8.37 -2.56 16.26
C GLU A 68 7.17 -2.67 15.32
N VAL A 69 6.33 -1.63 15.25
CA VAL A 69 5.19 -1.61 14.32
C VAL A 69 5.68 -1.68 12.88
N VAL A 70 6.61 -0.81 12.48
CA VAL A 70 7.16 -0.79 11.11
C VAL A 70 7.80 -2.14 10.75
N GLN A 71 8.60 -2.72 11.64
CA GLN A 71 9.26 -4.01 11.41
C GLN A 71 8.26 -5.16 11.29
N ARG A 72 7.23 -5.19 12.15
CA ARG A 72 6.22 -6.25 12.16
C ARG A 72 5.43 -6.33 10.86
N PHE A 73 5.20 -5.19 10.22
CA PHE A 73 4.50 -5.11 8.93
C PHE A 73 5.46 -5.15 7.73
N GLY A 74 6.77 -5.33 7.92
CA GLY A 74 7.74 -5.36 6.85
C GLY A 74 7.95 -4.01 6.16
N GLY A 75 7.75 -2.90 6.90
CA GLY A 75 7.90 -1.54 6.39
C GLY A 75 6.59 -0.76 6.32
N LEU A 76 6.64 0.46 5.75
CA LEU A 76 5.45 1.29 5.57
C LEU A 76 4.47 0.67 4.57
N SER A 77 4.94 0.04 3.51
CA SER A 77 4.10 -0.62 2.52
C SER A 77 3.17 -1.64 3.19
N GLY A 78 3.72 -2.54 4.03
CA GLY A 78 2.91 -3.48 4.78
C GLY A 78 1.97 -2.83 5.79
N LEU A 79 2.40 -1.73 6.42
CA LEU A 79 1.57 -0.99 7.38
C LEU A 79 0.39 -0.27 6.67
N LEU A 80 0.59 0.22 5.45
CA LEU A 80 -0.47 0.84 4.65
C LEU A 80 -1.66 -0.10 4.39
N HIS A 81 -1.42 -1.40 4.42
CA HIS A 81 -2.45 -2.42 4.22
C HIS A 81 -3.02 -3.01 5.53
N ALA A 82 -2.51 -2.56 6.70
CA ALA A 82 -2.92 -3.09 7.98
C ALA A 82 -4.39 -2.76 8.30
N GLN A 83 -5.11 -3.77 8.74
CA GLN A 83 -6.45 -3.61 9.31
C GLN A 83 -6.37 -3.35 10.82
N ALA A 84 -7.43 -2.80 11.41
CA ALA A 84 -7.48 -2.54 12.86
C ALA A 84 -7.22 -3.80 13.71
N GLU A 85 -7.61 -4.97 13.21
CA GLU A 85 -7.40 -6.27 13.88
C GLU A 85 -5.93 -6.70 13.84
N ASP A 86 -5.22 -6.47 12.73
CA ASP A 86 -3.78 -6.81 12.61
C ASP A 86 -2.95 -6.04 13.64
N LEU A 87 -3.32 -4.78 13.87
CA LEU A 87 -2.69 -3.90 14.85
C LEU A 87 -2.97 -4.32 16.30
N LYS A 88 -4.03 -5.09 16.55
CA LYS A 88 -4.43 -5.56 17.88
C LYS A 88 -3.39 -6.47 18.53
N ALA A 89 -2.65 -7.20 17.71
CA ALA A 89 -1.61 -8.11 18.18
C ALA A 89 -0.37 -7.39 18.75
N ILE A 90 -0.27 -6.05 18.57
CA ILE A 90 0.88 -5.27 19.03
C ILE A 90 0.59 -4.69 20.41
N LYS A 91 1.35 -5.13 21.40
CA LYS A 91 1.24 -4.60 22.77
C LYS A 91 1.58 -3.11 22.79
N GLY A 92 0.66 -2.30 23.32
CA GLY A 92 0.82 -0.83 23.41
C GLY A 92 0.05 -0.06 22.33
N LEU A 93 -0.56 -0.76 21.35
CA LEU A 93 -1.54 -0.19 20.44
C LEU A 93 -2.96 -0.41 20.98
N GLY A 94 -3.38 0.43 21.92
CA GLY A 94 -4.77 0.48 22.39
C GLY A 94 -5.74 0.93 21.29
N PRO A 95 -7.06 0.86 21.54
CA PRO A 95 -8.09 1.22 20.55
C PRO A 95 -7.87 2.59 19.90
N ALA A 96 -7.51 3.60 20.68
CA ALA A 96 -7.28 4.96 20.17
C ALA A 96 -6.13 5.02 19.15
N LYS A 97 -4.96 4.43 19.47
CA LYS A 97 -3.81 4.44 18.56
C LYS A 97 -4.07 3.65 17.28
N ARG A 98 -4.80 2.54 17.38
CA ARG A 98 -5.23 1.76 16.20
C ARG A 98 -6.15 2.58 15.31
N ALA A 99 -7.14 3.27 15.90
CA ALA A 99 -8.04 4.15 15.18
C ALA A 99 -7.28 5.30 14.49
N GLU A 100 -6.31 5.92 15.16
CA GLU A 100 -5.46 6.97 14.58
C GLU A 100 -4.68 6.48 13.36
N ILE A 101 -4.03 5.30 13.44
CA ILE A 101 -3.32 4.72 12.30
C ILE A 101 -4.29 4.46 11.14
N VAL A 102 -5.39 3.74 11.38
CA VAL A 102 -6.36 3.40 10.33
C VAL A 102 -6.97 4.65 9.70
N ALA A 103 -7.27 5.68 10.49
CA ALA A 103 -7.80 6.94 9.97
C ALA A 103 -6.79 7.66 9.05
N VAL A 104 -5.51 7.68 9.41
CA VAL A 104 -4.46 8.28 8.57
C VAL A 104 -4.31 7.52 7.25
N LEU A 105 -4.36 6.19 7.30
CA LEU A 105 -4.30 5.36 6.10
C LEU A 105 -5.50 5.60 5.18
N GLU A 106 -6.69 5.72 5.74
CA GLU A 106 -7.90 6.02 4.98
C GLU A 106 -7.86 7.42 4.37
N LEU A 107 -7.36 8.42 5.10
CA LEU A 107 -7.16 9.76 4.55
C LEU A 107 -6.20 9.76 3.35
N ALA A 108 -5.11 9.00 3.43
CA ALA A 108 -4.18 8.85 2.32
C ALA A 108 -4.86 8.21 1.08
N ARG A 109 -5.67 7.16 1.29
CA ARG A 109 -6.46 6.54 0.21
C ARG A 109 -7.41 7.55 -0.46
N ARG A 110 -8.15 8.31 0.34
CA ARG A 110 -9.10 9.33 -0.18
C ARG A 110 -8.38 10.44 -0.93
N ALA A 111 -7.26 10.93 -0.40
CA ALA A 111 -6.48 11.97 -1.09
C ALA A 111 -5.97 11.51 -2.45
N LEU A 112 -5.50 10.27 -2.58
CA LEU A 112 -5.12 9.71 -3.88
C LEU A 112 -6.32 9.53 -4.81
N ALA A 113 -7.47 9.07 -4.29
CA ALA A 113 -8.70 8.96 -5.09
C ALA A 113 -9.18 10.32 -5.61
N GLU A 114 -9.18 11.35 -4.77
CA GLU A 114 -9.53 12.72 -5.16
C GLU A 114 -8.60 13.25 -6.26
N GLN A 115 -7.31 12.99 -6.16
CA GLN A 115 -6.34 13.37 -7.19
C GLN A 115 -6.66 12.72 -8.55
N LEU A 116 -7.01 11.43 -8.56
CA LEU A 116 -7.38 10.69 -9.77
C LEU A 116 -8.75 11.11 -10.34
N GLN A 117 -9.64 11.64 -9.50
CA GLN A 117 -10.91 12.23 -9.94
C GLN A 117 -10.74 13.63 -10.52
N ALA A 118 -9.77 14.39 -10.01
CA ALA A 118 -9.55 15.78 -10.44
C ALA A 118 -8.77 15.89 -11.76
N GLN A 119 -7.95 14.90 -12.10
CA GLN A 119 -7.04 14.94 -13.25
C GLN A 119 -7.13 13.67 -14.09
N PRO A 120 -6.86 13.74 -15.41
CA PRO A 120 -6.76 12.55 -16.25
C PRO A 120 -5.69 11.58 -15.74
N LEU A 121 -5.99 10.26 -15.76
CA LEU A 121 -5.09 9.23 -15.25
C LEU A 121 -3.68 9.31 -15.85
N PHE A 122 -3.57 9.62 -17.13
CA PHE A 122 -2.30 9.68 -17.85
C PHE A 122 -1.36 10.82 -17.43
N THR A 123 -1.87 11.81 -16.72
CA THR A 123 -1.02 12.91 -16.20
C THR A 123 -0.26 12.51 -14.94
N SER A 124 -0.67 11.41 -14.29
CA SER A 124 -0.04 10.90 -13.06
C SER A 124 0.02 9.37 -13.02
N PRO A 125 0.82 8.71 -13.90
CA PRO A 125 0.93 7.24 -13.89
C PRO A 125 1.38 6.66 -12.54
N GLY A 126 2.23 7.38 -11.81
CA GLY A 126 2.65 7.01 -10.45
C GLY A 126 1.48 6.97 -9.48
N ALA A 127 0.61 8.00 -9.50
CA ALA A 127 -0.55 8.05 -8.61
C ALA A 127 -1.55 6.89 -8.86
N VAL A 128 -1.68 6.45 -10.11
CA VAL A 128 -2.51 5.26 -10.45
C VAL A 128 -1.92 4.00 -9.81
N ARG A 129 -0.61 3.80 -9.94
CA ARG A 129 0.09 2.65 -9.32
C ARG A 129 -0.05 2.68 -7.81
N ASP A 130 0.23 3.82 -7.18
CA ASP A 130 0.13 3.99 -5.73
C ASP A 130 -1.29 3.74 -5.24
N TYR A 131 -2.29 4.26 -5.97
CA TYR A 131 -3.70 4.05 -5.65
C TYR A 131 -4.09 2.57 -5.76
N LEU A 132 -3.71 1.90 -6.86
CA LEU A 132 -4.00 0.48 -7.05
C LEU A 132 -3.29 -0.41 -6.02
N GLN A 133 -2.03 -0.12 -5.69
CA GLN A 133 -1.33 -0.81 -4.62
C GLN A 133 -2.05 -0.66 -3.29
N LEU A 134 -2.48 0.56 -2.96
CA LEU A 134 -3.17 0.86 -1.73
C LEU A 134 -4.54 0.19 -1.64
N GLN A 135 -5.21 -0.02 -2.77
CA GLN A 135 -6.53 -0.67 -2.83
C GLN A 135 -6.41 -2.21 -2.85
N LEU A 136 -5.51 -2.75 -3.69
CA LEU A 136 -5.51 -4.18 -4.01
C LEU A 136 -4.35 -4.97 -3.39
N GLY A 137 -3.24 -4.31 -3.04
CA GLY A 137 -1.99 -4.99 -2.64
C GLY A 137 -2.07 -5.79 -1.34
N ALA A 138 -3.10 -5.57 -0.51
CA ALA A 138 -3.27 -6.26 0.77
C ALA A 138 -4.11 -7.54 0.72
N HIS A 139 -4.83 -7.77 -0.37
CA HIS A 139 -5.72 -8.91 -0.45
C HIS A 139 -4.95 -10.24 -0.42
N ALA A 140 -5.37 -11.14 0.46
CA ALA A 140 -4.79 -12.48 0.60
C ALA A 140 -5.26 -13.46 -0.49
N HIS A 141 -6.21 -13.05 -1.33
CA HIS A 141 -6.77 -13.80 -2.47
C HIS A 141 -6.80 -12.87 -3.68
N GLU A 142 -6.90 -13.45 -4.86
CA GLU A 142 -7.02 -12.67 -6.08
C GLU A 142 -8.33 -11.89 -6.13
N VAL A 143 -8.25 -10.61 -6.42
CA VAL A 143 -9.37 -9.71 -6.67
C VAL A 143 -9.16 -9.07 -8.02
N PHE A 144 -10.18 -9.12 -8.86
CA PHE A 144 -10.21 -8.39 -10.12
C PHE A 144 -11.04 -7.11 -9.93
N ALA A 145 -10.42 -5.98 -10.20
CA ALA A 145 -11.00 -4.65 -10.06
C ALA A 145 -10.97 -3.90 -11.39
N VAL A 146 -11.90 -2.95 -11.53
CA VAL A 146 -11.99 -2.10 -12.72
C VAL A 146 -12.07 -0.64 -12.28
N LEU A 147 -11.21 0.19 -12.85
CA LEU A 147 -11.31 1.65 -12.78
C LEU A 147 -12.16 2.11 -13.96
N PHE A 148 -13.31 2.66 -13.68
CA PHE A 148 -14.21 3.25 -14.68
C PHE A 148 -13.89 4.73 -14.84
N LEU A 149 -13.73 5.20 -16.09
CA LEU A 149 -13.23 6.52 -16.42
C LEU A 149 -14.20 7.29 -17.32
N ASP A 150 -14.25 8.59 -17.12
CA ASP A 150 -15.02 9.51 -17.97
C ASP A 150 -14.32 9.77 -19.34
N SER A 151 -14.94 10.62 -20.18
CA SER A 151 -14.41 11.00 -21.49
C SER A 151 -13.08 11.77 -21.41
N GLN A 152 -12.72 12.31 -20.26
CA GLN A 152 -11.45 12.97 -20.01
C GLN A 152 -10.45 12.04 -19.31
N HIS A 153 -10.76 10.76 -19.20
CA HIS A 153 -9.97 9.74 -18.51
C HIS A 153 -9.76 10.01 -17.00
N ARG A 154 -10.70 10.69 -16.35
CA ARG A 154 -10.71 10.87 -14.90
C ARG A 154 -11.46 9.71 -14.25
N LEU A 155 -11.06 9.36 -13.05
CA LEU A 155 -11.67 8.27 -12.30
C LEU A 155 -13.12 8.62 -11.91
N ILE A 156 -14.08 7.85 -12.43
CA ILE A 156 -15.46 7.86 -11.94
C ILE A 156 -15.53 7.00 -10.67
N LYS A 157 -15.07 5.75 -10.77
CA LYS A 157 -15.10 4.79 -9.67
C LYS A 157 -14.11 3.65 -9.88
N LEU A 158 -13.54 3.14 -8.79
CA LEU A 158 -12.92 1.82 -8.74
C LEU A 158 -13.89 0.84 -8.11
N GLU A 159 -14.09 -0.32 -8.71
CA GLU A 159 -14.90 -1.40 -8.15
C GLU A 159 -14.15 -2.73 -8.20
N GLU A 160 -14.15 -3.43 -7.07
CA GLU A 160 -13.75 -4.82 -6.98
C GLU A 160 -14.91 -5.66 -7.52
N MET A 161 -14.78 -6.18 -8.73
CA MET A 161 -15.88 -6.84 -9.42
C MET A 161 -15.94 -8.34 -9.19
N PHE A 162 -14.76 -8.97 -9.10
CA PHE A 162 -14.68 -10.43 -8.96
C PHE A 162 -13.65 -10.79 -7.91
N ARG A 163 -14.00 -11.81 -7.14
CA ARG A 163 -13.13 -12.37 -6.11
C ARG A 163 -12.84 -13.82 -6.44
N GLY A 164 -11.58 -14.14 -6.59
CA GLY A 164 -11.12 -15.50 -6.88
C GLY A 164 -10.83 -16.33 -5.64
N THR A 165 -10.40 -17.55 -5.90
CA THR A 165 -9.71 -18.40 -4.95
C THR A 165 -8.23 -18.00 -4.86
N LEU A 166 -7.39 -18.79 -4.20
CA LEU A 166 -5.94 -18.53 -4.12
C LEU A 166 -5.20 -18.59 -5.48
N SER A 167 -5.85 -19.09 -6.53
CA SER A 167 -5.20 -19.36 -7.83
C SER A 167 -6.03 -19.05 -9.06
N GLN A 168 -7.30 -18.64 -8.94
CA GLN A 168 -8.15 -18.36 -10.10
C GLN A 168 -9.31 -17.43 -9.78
N THR A 169 -9.51 -16.41 -10.63
CA THR A 169 -10.67 -15.51 -10.59
C THR A 169 -11.46 -15.67 -11.89
N SER A 170 -12.74 -16.06 -11.79
CA SER A 170 -13.64 -16.08 -12.96
C SER A 170 -14.17 -14.68 -13.20
N VAL A 171 -13.74 -14.06 -14.29
CA VAL A 171 -14.22 -12.74 -14.72
C VAL A 171 -15.23 -12.91 -15.85
N TYR A 172 -16.41 -12.33 -15.70
CA TYR A 172 -17.49 -12.38 -16.68
C TYR A 172 -17.57 -11.07 -17.46
N PRO A 173 -17.23 -11.03 -18.76
CA PRO A 173 -17.23 -9.80 -19.56
C PRO A 173 -18.54 -9.05 -19.54
N ARG A 174 -19.68 -9.76 -19.55
CA ARG A 174 -21.02 -9.14 -19.50
C ARG A 174 -21.22 -8.24 -18.27
N GLU A 175 -20.69 -8.64 -17.11
CA GLU A 175 -20.83 -7.88 -15.87
C GLU A 175 -19.99 -6.59 -15.94
N VAL A 176 -18.79 -6.68 -16.52
CA VAL A 176 -17.93 -5.51 -16.74
C VAL A 176 -18.56 -4.53 -17.71
N VAL A 177 -19.12 -5.03 -18.84
CA VAL A 177 -19.83 -4.22 -19.84
C VAL A 177 -21.05 -3.56 -19.21
N GLN A 178 -21.90 -4.32 -18.52
CA GLN A 178 -23.08 -3.78 -17.87
C GLN A 178 -22.73 -2.67 -16.87
N ARG A 179 -21.66 -2.87 -16.12
CA ARG A 179 -21.23 -1.89 -15.12
C ARG A 179 -20.65 -0.64 -15.77
N ALA A 180 -19.86 -0.78 -16.83
CA ALA A 180 -19.32 0.34 -17.60
C ALA A 180 -20.44 1.22 -18.17
N LEU A 181 -21.46 0.62 -18.79
CA LEU A 181 -22.62 1.32 -19.29
C LEU A 181 -23.42 2.00 -18.17
N GLY A 182 -23.62 1.31 -17.05
CA GLY A 182 -24.36 1.87 -15.89
C GLY A 182 -23.66 3.06 -15.23
N LEU A 183 -22.34 3.20 -15.39
CA LEU A 183 -21.55 4.33 -14.92
C LEU A 183 -21.29 5.39 -15.99
N ASN A 184 -21.80 5.21 -17.22
CA ASN A 184 -21.47 6.04 -18.39
C ASN A 184 -19.94 6.18 -18.58
N ALA A 185 -19.20 5.11 -18.37
CA ALA A 185 -17.76 5.10 -18.54
C ALA A 185 -17.40 5.09 -20.04
N CYS A 186 -16.46 5.92 -20.44
CA CYS A 186 -15.91 5.96 -21.81
C CYS A 186 -14.67 5.08 -21.97
N SER A 187 -14.01 4.76 -20.87
CA SER A 187 -12.84 3.88 -20.85
C SER A 187 -12.68 3.22 -19.49
N VAL A 188 -11.88 2.17 -19.45
CA VAL A 188 -11.57 1.44 -18.23
C VAL A 188 -10.07 1.14 -18.14
N VAL A 189 -9.59 1.03 -16.90
CA VAL A 189 -8.32 0.38 -16.57
C VAL A 189 -8.66 -0.86 -15.74
N LEU A 190 -8.14 -2.00 -16.17
CA LEU A 190 -8.29 -3.27 -15.48
C LEU A 190 -7.18 -3.42 -14.44
N ALA A 191 -7.44 -4.09 -13.35
CA ALA A 191 -6.43 -4.41 -12.37
C ALA A 191 -6.76 -5.72 -11.64
N HIS A 192 -5.75 -6.51 -11.31
CA HIS A 192 -5.88 -7.62 -10.38
C HIS A 192 -4.64 -7.76 -9.53
N ASN A 193 -4.80 -8.32 -8.34
CA ASN A 193 -3.64 -8.54 -7.48
C ASN A 193 -3.16 -10.00 -7.56
N HIS A 194 -1.85 -10.16 -7.44
CA HIS A 194 -1.19 -11.45 -7.26
C HIS A 194 -0.69 -11.60 -5.82
N PRO A 195 -1.38 -12.37 -4.96
CA PRO A 195 -0.93 -12.61 -3.58
C PRO A 195 0.44 -13.31 -3.49
N SER A 196 0.86 -13.99 -4.57
CA SER A 196 2.17 -14.63 -4.67
C SER A 196 3.34 -13.65 -4.70
N GLY A 197 3.10 -12.37 -5.04
CA GLY A 197 4.13 -11.35 -5.20
C GLY A 197 4.75 -11.30 -6.61
N ASP A 198 4.35 -12.17 -7.53
CA ASP A 198 4.83 -12.13 -8.93
C ASP A 198 4.04 -11.10 -9.73
N THR A 199 4.73 -10.21 -10.43
CA THR A 199 4.14 -9.18 -11.30
C THR A 199 4.16 -9.54 -12.78
N GLN A 200 4.61 -10.75 -13.13
CA GLN A 200 4.53 -11.19 -14.51
C GLN A 200 3.11 -11.60 -14.87
N PRO A 201 2.54 -11.09 -15.99
CA PRO A 201 1.25 -11.53 -16.47
C PRO A 201 1.31 -13.00 -16.86
N SER A 202 0.29 -13.74 -16.45
CA SER A 202 0.07 -15.09 -16.97
C SER A 202 -0.54 -15.03 -18.37
N ARG A 203 -0.48 -16.15 -19.12
CA ARG A 203 -1.19 -16.25 -20.39
C ARG A 203 -2.71 -16.12 -20.22
N ALA A 204 -3.26 -16.51 -19.07
CA ALA A 204 -4.67 -16.33 -18.75
C ALA A 204 -5.03 -14.84 -18.61
N ASP A 205 -4.15 -14.02 -18.01
CA ASP A 205 -4.34 -12.58 -17.89
C ASP A 205 -4.32 -11.89 -19.26
N GLU A 206 -3.42 -12.32 -20.16
CA GLU A 206 -3.38 -11.80 -21.53
C GLU A 206 -4.68 -12.13 -22.28
N VAL A 207 -5.15 -13.40 -22.23
CA VAL A 207 -6.39 -13.83 -22.88
C VAL A 207 -7.60 -13.10 -22.31
N LEU A 208 -7.67 -12.95 -20.99
CA LEU A 208 -8.72 -12.21 -20.31
C LEU A 208 -8.74 -10.74 -20.76
N THR A 209 -7.58 -10.12 -20.82
CA THR A 209 -7.43 -8.71 -21.26
C THR A 209 -7.96 -8.53 -22.68
N GLN A 210 -7.57 -9.40 -23.62
CA GLN A 210 -8.04 -9.33 -24.99
C GLN A 210 -9.55 -9.60 -25.09
N THR A 211 -10.07 -10.53 -24.30
CA THR A 211 -11.51 -10.85 -24.27
C THR A 211 -12.33 -9.65 -23.78
N LEU A 212 -11.90 -9.01 -22.69
CA LEU A 212 -12.56 -7.82 -22.16
C LEU A 212 -12.44 -6.64 -23.11
N LYS A 213 -11.28 -6.45 -23.74
CA LYS A 213 -11.05 -5.41 -24.75
C LYS A 213 -12.01 -5.56 -25.93
N ALA A 214 -12.16 -6.77 -26.45
CA ALA A 214 -13.10 -7.05 -27.53
C ALA A 214 -14.55 -6.82 -27.11
N ALA A 215 -14.96 -7.28 -25.93
CA ALA A 215 -16.32 -7.12 -25.44
C ALA A 215 -16.71 -5.65 -25.19
N LEU A 216 -15.82 -4.88 -24.58
CA LEU A 216 -16.02 -3.47 -24.27
C LEU A 216 -16.01 -2.58 -25.53
N ALA A 217 -15.20 -2.94 -26.53
CA ALA A 217 -15.18 -2.24 -27.83
C ALA A 217 -16.51 -2.30 -28.56
N LEU A 218 -17.33 -3.34 -28.37
CA LEU A 218 -18.68 -3.44 -28.96
C LEU A 218 -19.66 -2.39 -28.43
N VAL A 219 -19.33 -1.75 -27.34
CA VAL A 219 -20.16 -0.71 -26.70
C VAL A 219 -19.41 0.62 -26.55
N ASP A 220 -18.41 0.84 -27.39
CA ASP A 220 -17.59 2.05 -27.45
C ASP A 220 -16.81 2.38 -26.16
N VAL A 221 -16.54 1.39 -25.31
CA VAL A 221 -15.73 1.53 -24.08
C VAL A 221 -14.32 0.99 -24.34
N ARG A 222 -13.29 1.80 -24.10
CA ARG A 222 -11.90 1.43 -24.36
C ARG A 222 -11.22 0.86 -23.12
N VAL A 223 -10.48 -0.23 -23.28
CA VAL A 223 -9.50 -0.69 -22.27
C VAL A 223 -8.20 0.05 -22.51
N LEU A 224 -7.75 0.81 -21.52
CA LEU A 224 -6.54 1.65 -21.62
C LEU A 224 -5.31 0.93 -21.10
N ASP A 225 -5.47 0.15 -20.03
CA ASP A 225 -4.38 -0.61 -19.40
C ASP A 225 -4.93 -1.79 -18.60
N HIS A 226 -4.03 -2.70 -18.21
CA HIS A 226 -4.29 -3.74 -17.22
C HIS A 226 -3.09 -3.83 -16.28
N PHE A 227 -3.33 -3.60 -14.98
CA PHE A 227 -2.29 -3.63 -13.96
C PHE A 227 -2.30 -4.94 -13.19
N ILE A 228 -1.11 -5.50 -13.00
CA ILE A 228 -0.87 -6.58 -12.05
C ILE A 228 -0.30 -5.95 -10.78
N VAL A 229 -1.00 -6.16 -9.67
CA VAL A 229 -0.72 -5.50 -8.40
C VAL A 229 -0.21 -6.53 -7.40
N THR A 230 0.90 -6.21 -6.76
CA THR A 230 1.42 -6.95 -5.62
C THR A 230 1.50 -6.03 -4.41
N ARG A 231 1.89 -6.54 -3.27
CA ARG A 231 2.08 -5.74 -2.07
C ARG A 231 3.06 -4.58 -2.28
N ASP A 232 4.10 -4.82 -3.09
CA ASP A 232 5.25 -3.91 -3.20
C ASP A 232 5.27 -3.10 -4.49
N GLN A 233 4.52 -3.52 -5.50
CA GLN A 233 4.53 -2.85 -6.81
C GLN A 233 3.26 -3.11 -7.64
N ALA A 234 3.00 -2.21 -8.60
CA ALA A 234 1.97 -2.37 -9.61
C ALA A 234 2.61 -2.24 -11.01
N ARG A 235 2.37 -3.22 -11.88
CA ARG A 235 2.97 -3.33 -13.21
C ARG A 235 1.91 -3.18 -14.29
N SER A 236 2.17 -2.32 -15.27
CA SER A 236 1.31 -2.06 -16.42
C SER A 236 1.56 -3.09 -17.52
N MET A 237 0.52 -3.73 -18.02
CA MET A 237 0.59 -4.59 -19.21
C MET A 237 0.66 -3.77 -20.50
N ALA A 238 0.12 -2.54 -20.53
CA ALA A 238 0.25 -1.65 -21.68
C ALA A 238 1.71 -1.22 -21.90
N GLU A 239 2.47 -0.92 -20.83
CA GLU A 239 3.91 -0.64 -20.94
C GLU A 239 4.72 -1.85 -21.43
N MET A 240 4.17 -3.06 -21.30
CA MET A 240 4.75 -4.30 -21.84
C MET A 240 4.30 -4.60 -23.27
N GLY A 241 3.38 -3.81 -23.84
CA GLY A 241 2.81 -4.03 -25.18
C GLY A 241 1.79 -5.17 -25.25
N LEU A 242 1.14 -5.51 -24.14
CA LEU A 242 0.21 -6.65 -24.03
C LEU A 242 -1.28 -6.24 -24.03
N VAL A 243 -1.59 -4.91 -24.07
CA VAL A 243 -2.98 -4.38 -24.11
C VAL A 243 -3.36 -3.86 -25.49
#